data_49610304e425807a0f445489b8f00ffa
#
_entry.id   49610304e425807a0f445489b8f00ffa
#
_cell.length_a   1.000
_cell.length_b   1.000
_cell.length_c   1.000
_cell.angle_alpha   90.00
_cell.angle_beta   90.00
_cell.angle_gamma   90.00
#
_symmetry.space_group_name_H-M   'P 1'
#
loop_
_entity.id
_entity.type
_entity.pdbx_description
1 polymer ?
#
loop_
_entity_poly.entity_id
_entity_poly.type
_entity_poly.pdbx_seq_one_letter_code
_entity_poly.pdbx_strand_id
1 'polypeptide(L)'
;MNSLPQRSTDFELTTSQDGFALSWQQRLILRHSTENPCLWIGAGVADIDMFRGNFSIKDKLNEKIALTEATVSELPDGWLVQFSRGATISATLRISADEAGRLTLDLQNDDLHHNRIWLRLAANPDDHIYGCGEQFSYFDLRGKPFPLWTSEQGVGRNKTSYVTWQADCKENAGGDYYWTFFPQPTFVSTQKYYCHVDNSCYMNFDFSAPEYHELALWEDKTTLRFECADTYIALLEKLTALLGRQPELPDWVYDGVTLGIQGGTEVCQQKLDTMRNAGVKVNGIWAQDWSGIRMTSFGKRVMWNWKWNSDNYPQLDSRIKQWKEEGVQFLSYINPYVASDKDLCAEAAKHGYLAKDATGGDYLVEFGEFYGGVVDLTNPEAYDWFKDVIKKNMIALGCSGWMADFGEYLPTDTYLHNGVSAEIMHNAWPALWAKCNYEALQETGKLGEILFFMRAGYTGSQKYSTMMWAGDQNVDWSLMMVWPLSCLRHCRWR
;
A
#
# COMPACT_ATOMS: atom_id res chain seq x y z
N MET A 1 30.58 -25.79 12.15
CA MET A 1 30.14 -25.43 13.49
C MET A 1 29.41 -24.10 13.32
N ASN A 2 28.10 -24.11 13.21
CA ASN A 2 27.34 -22.87 13.20
C ASN A 2 27.37 -22.32 14.63
N SER A 3 27.99 -21.16 14.81
CA SER A 3 27.91 -20.42 16.06
C SER A 3 26.44 -20.12 16.35
N LEU A 4 25.95 -20.49 17.52
CA LEU A 4 24.64 -20.05 18.01
C LEU A 4 24.58 -18.53 17.90
N PRO A 5 23.46 -17.92 17.49
CA PRO A 5 23.32 -16.49 17.47
C PRO A 5 23.59 -15.94 18.87
N GLN A 6 24.56 -15.03 18.96
CA GLN A 6 24.95 -14.42 20.21
C GLN A 6 23.86 -13.41 20.58
N ARG A 7 23.39 -13.41 21.83
CA ARG A 7 22.40 -12.48 22.36
C ARG A 7 22.85 -11.04 22.07
N SER A 8 22.03 -10.25 21.40
CA SER A 8 22.33 -8.84 21.17
C SER A 8 22.39 -8.11 22.52
N THR A 9 23.43 -7.34 22.76
CA THR A 9 23.58 -6.51 23.99
C THR A 9 22.76 -5.22 23.93
N ASP A 10 22.09 -4.96 22.82
CA ASP A 10 21.40 -3.70 22.56
C ASP A 10 20.02 -3.63 23.18
N PHE A 11 19.43 -4.75 23.59
CA PHE A 11 18.12 -4.78 24.25
C PHE A 11 18.20 -5.54 25.58
N GLU A 12 17.51 -5.01 26.56
CA GLU A 12 17.46 -5.49 27.93
C GLU A 12 16.01 -5.72 28.34
N LEU A 13 15.74 -6.88 28.90
CA LEU A 13 14.46 -7.18 29.53
C LEU A 13 14.66 -7.31 31.03
N THR A 14 13.99 -6.43 31.79
CA THR A 14 13.96 -6.45 33.25
C THR A 14 12.62 -6.96 33.73
N THR A 15 12.64 -7.84 34.74
CA THR A 15 11.45 -8.40 35.37
C THR A 15 11.22 -7.78 36.73
N SER A 16 9.94 -7.62 37.10
CA SER A 16 9.50 -7.20 38.44
C SER A 16 8.52 -8.24 39.00
N GLN A 17 8.06 -8.03 40.23
CA GLN A 17 7.08 -8.91 40.84
C GLN A 17 5.77 -8.96 40.04
N ASP A 18 5.39 -7.84 39.38
CA ASP A 18 4.09 -7.64 38.74
C ASP A 18 4.15 -7.59 37.21
N GLY A 19 5.34 -7.79 36.60
CA GLY A 19 5.49 -7.69 35.16
C GLY A 19 6.91 -7.57 34.66
N PHE A 20 7.10 -6.90 33.50
CA PHE A 20 8.40 -6.72 32.87
C PHE A 20 8.48 -5.40 32.10
N ALA A 21 9.71 -5.01 31.77
CA ALA A 21 9.98 -3.90 30.84
C ALA A 21 11.07 -4.32 29.85
N LEU A 22 10.81 -4.06 28.56
CA LEU A 22 11.76 -4.23 27.47
C LEU A 22 12.29 -2.86 27.07
N SER A 23 13.60 -2.68 27.15
CA SER A 23 14.31 -1.50 26.68
C SER A 23 15.27 -1.87 25.55
N TRP A 24 15.45 -0.97 24.60
CA TRP A 24 16.44 -1.10 23.54
C TRP A 24 17.28 0.16 23.45
N GLN A 25 18.60 0.00 23.61
CA GLN A 25 19.54 1.12 23.68
C GLN A 25 19.03 2.24 24.61
N GLN A 26 18.63 1.86 25.82
CA GLN A 26 18.06 2.72 26.88
C GLN A 26 16.69 3.35 26.57
N ARG A 27 16.05 3.01 25.43
CA ARG A 27 14.69 3.43 25.13
C ARG A 27 13.71 2.36 25.58
N LEU A 28 12.72 2.73 26.37
CA LEU A 28 11.64 1.85 26.76
C LEU A 28 10.75 1.58 25.55
N ILE A 29 10.62 0.31 25.14
CA ILE A 29 9.81 -0.12 24.01
C ILE A 29 8.48 -0.70 24.49
N LEU A 30 8.51 -1.54 25.51
CA LEU A 30 7.34 -2.24 26.03
C LEU A 30 7.39 -2.30 27.55
N ARG A 31 6.26 -2.06 28.19
CA ARG A 31 6.09 -2.24 29.64
C ARG A 31 4.78 -2.99 29.88
N HIS A 32 4.86 -3.99 30.72
CA HIS A 32 3.70 -4.76 31.16
C HIS A 32 3.64 -4.80 32.68
N SER A 33 2.43 -4.66 33.23
CA SER A 33 2.15 -5.01 34.61
C SER A 33 0.71 -5.52 34.73
N THR A 34 0.39 -6.18 35.85
CA THR A 34 -0.96 -6.67 36.11
C THR A 34 -2.01 -5.54 36.07
N GLU A 35 -1.67 -4.34 36.57
CA GLU A 35 -2.56 -3.17 36.55
C GLU A 35 -2.60 -2.46 35.18
N ASN A 36 -1.49 -2.48 34.45
CA ASN A 36 -1.34 -1.85 33.15
C ASN A 36 -0.83 -2.87 32.12
N PRO A 37 -1.68 -3.79 31.65
CA PRO A 37 -1.30 -4.77 30.66
C PRO A 37 -0.95 -4.11 29.32
N CYS A 38 0.06 -4.63 28.63
CA CYS A 38 0.43 -4.15 27.32
C CYS A 38 -0.27 -4.90 26.18
N LEU A 39 -0.95 -6.02 26.48
CA LEU A 39 -1.51 -6.90 25.48
C LEU A 39 -2.97 -7.24 25.79
N TRP A 40 -3.82 -7.11 24.77
CA TRP A 40 -5.20 -7.60 24.73
C TRP A 40 -5.39 -8.47 23.51
N ILE A 41 -6.25 -9.44 23.64
CA ILE A 41 -6.78 -10.26 22.57
C ILE A 41 -8.30 -10.14 22.51
N GLY A 42 -8.92 -10.52 21.41
CA GLY A 42 -10.36 -10.47 21.31
C GLY A 42 -10.90 -11.12 20.06
N ALA A 43 -12.22 -11.22 20.02
CA ALA A 43 -12.97 -11.77 18.90
C ALA A 43 -13.87 -10.70 18.28
N GLY A 44 -13.84 -10.59 16.97
CA GLY A 44 -14.67 -9.66 16.21
C GLY A 44 -14.99 -10.19 14.82
N VAL A 45 -16.02 -9.62 14.22
CA VAL A 45 -16.39 -9.88 12.83
C VAL A 45 -16.29 -8.58 12.04
N ALA A 46 -15.47 -8.60 11.00
CA ALA A 46 -15.35 -7.48 10.08
C ALA A 46 -16.67 -7.28 9.31
N ASP A 47 -17.14 -6.04 9.24
CA ASP A 47 -18.26 -5.60 8.40
C ASP A 47 -17.69 -4.55 7.45
N ILE A 48 -17.27 -5.02 6.27
CA ILE A 48 -16.59 -4.21 5.26
C ILE A 48 -17.50 -4.10 4.04
N ASP A 49 -17.93 -2.88 3.74
CA ASP A 49 -18.69 -2.55 2.54
C ASP A 49 -17.83 -1.69 1.60
N MET A 50 -17.72 -2.11 0.34
CA MET A 50 -16.93 -1.44 -0.67
C MET A 50 -17.81 -0.77 -1.72
N PHE A 51 -17.59 0.51 -1.96
CA PHE A 51 -18.17 1.24 -3.07
C PHE A 51 -17.07 1.92 -3.89
N ARG A 52 -16.70 1.32 -5.04
CA ARG A 52 -15.72 1.89 -5.99
C ARG A 52 -14.41 2.35 -5.32
N GLY A 53 -13.82 1.50 -4.48
CA GLY A 53 -12.56 1.78 -3.78
C GLY A 53 -12.68 2.65 -2.53
N ASN A 54 -13.89 3.09 -2.18
CA ASN A 54 -14.20 3.65 -0.88
C ASN A 54 -14.74 2.53 0.02
N PHE A 55 -14.33 2.52 1.28
CA PHE A 55 -14.68 1.46 2.20
C PHE A 55 -15.38 2.01 3.44
N SER A 56 -16.48 1.35 3.83
CA SER A 56 -17.09 1.50 5.15
C SER A 56 -16.68 0.30 5.98
N ILE A 57 -15.84 0.52 6.98
CA ILE A 57 -15.25 -0.55 7.79
C ILE A 57 -15.76 -0.42 9.22
N LYS A 58 -16.38 -1.48 9.73
CA LYS A 58 -16.86 -1.56 11.10
C LYS A 58 -16.39 -2.89 11.72
N ASP A 59 -15.97 -2.83 12.96
CA ASP A 59 -15.69 -4.03 13.74
C ASP A 59 -16.88 -4.34 14.65
N LYS A 60 -17.50 -5.49 14.43
CA LYS A 60 -18.49 -6.06 15.36
C LYS A 60 -17.71 -6.83 16.42
N LEU A 61 -17.12 -6.08 17.35
CA LEU A 61 -16.32 -6.64 18.43
C LEU A 61 -17.21 -7.35 19.43
N ASN A 62 -16.99 -8.66 19.63
CA ASN A 62 -17.72 -9.48 20.59
C ASN A 62 -17.08 -9.38 21.98
N GLU A 63 -15.76 -9.38 22.05
CA GLU A 63 -15.01 -9.27 23.28
C GLU A 63 -13.60 -8.67 23.09
N LYS A 64 -13.08 -8.03 24.14
CA LYS A 64 -11.70 -7.55 24.27
C LYS A 64 -11.19 -7.90 25.67
N ILE A 65 -10.18 -8.74 25.75
CA ILE A 65 -9.68 -9.33 26.98
C ILE A 65 -8.25 -8.84 27.23
N ALA A 66 -8.02 -8.24 28.39
CA ALA A 66 -6.67 -7.88 28.84
C ALA A 66 -5.94 -9.13 29.33
N LEU A 67 -4.75 -9.41 28.83
CA LEU A 67 -3.88 -10.45 29.37
C LEU A 67 -3.02 -9.83 30.47
N THR A 68 -3.42 -10.05 31.74
CA THR A 68 -2.85 -9.35 32.91
C THR A 68 -1.67 -10.07 33.53
N GLU A 69 -1.51 -11.35 33.24
CA GLU A 69 -0.42 -12.18 33.76
C GLU A 69 0.65 -12.38 32.69
N ALA A 70 1.91 -12.29 33.04
CA ALA A 70 3.03 -12.53 32.14
C ALA A 70 4.13 -13.32 32.84
N THR A 71 4.61 -14.38 32.18
CA THR A 71 5.75 -15.19 32.60
C THR A 71 6.87 -15.05 31.58
N VAL A 72 8.05 -14.65 32.03
CA VAL A 72 9.24 -14.46 31.20
C VAL A 72 10.16 -15.63 31.33
N SER A 73 10.59 -16.20 30.22
CA SER A 73 11.61 -17.27 30.14
C SER A 73 12.75 -16.83 29.23
N GLU A 74 13.98 -17.10 29.64
CA GLU A 74 15.16 -16.84 28.82
C GLU A 74 15.32 -17.87 27.71
N LEU A 75 15.71 -17.42 26.52
CA LEU A 75 16.11 -18.24 25.39
C LEU A 75 17.58 -17.96 25.05
N PRO A 76 18.26 -18.85 24.30
CA PRO A 76 19.64 -18.62 23.88
C PRO A 76 19.86 -17.33 23.09
N ASP A 77 18.84 -16.88 22.35
CA ASP A 77 18.86 -15.73 21.44
C ASP A 77 17.92 -14.59 21.86
N GLY A 78 17.28 -14.67 23.04
CA GLY A 78 16.35 -13.65 23.51
C GLY A 78 15.49 -14.08 24.68
N TRP A 79 14.18 -13.80 24.59
CA TRP A 79 13.21 -14.15 25.62
C TRP A 79 11.89 -14.63 25.00
N LEU A 80 11.19 -15.45 25.78
CA LEU A 80 9.79 -15.81 25.52
C LEU A 80 8.95 -15.25 26.67
N VAL A 81 7.96 -14.47 26.35
CA VAL A 81 6.95 -13.98 27.28
C VAL A 81 5.64 -14.70 26.97
N GLN A 82 5.08 -15.39 27.97
CA GLN A 82 3.78 -16.02 27.91
C GLN A 82 2.78 -15.18 28.67
N PHE A 83 1.73 -14.73 28.00
CA PHE A 83 0.66 -13.94 28.59
C PHE A 83 -0.57 -14.81 28.84
N SER A 84 -1.25 -14.55 29.96
CA SER A 84 -2.50 -15.24 30.29
C SER A 84 -3.47 -14.34 31.07
N ARG A 85 -4.69 -14.81 31.11
CA ARG A 85 -5.73 -14.37 32.06
C ARG A 85 -6.47 -15.60 32.51
N GLY A 86 -6.03 -16.19 33.62
CA GLY A 86 -6.50 -17.51 34.05
C GLY A 86 -5.86 -18.64 33.22
N ALA A 87 -6.40 -19.86 33.35
CA ALA A 87 -5.75 -21.06 32.84
C ALA A 87 -5.94 -21.36 31.35
N THR A 88 -6.81 -20.65 30.63
CA THR A 88 -7.27 -21.05 29.29
C THR A 88 -6.97 -20.06 28.17
N ILE A 89 -6.62 -18.81 28.49
CA ILE A 89 -6.36 -17.78 27.49
C ILE A 89 -4.88 -17.42 27.53
N SER A 90 -4.19 -17.62 26.43
CA SER A 90 -2.76 -17.35 26.34
C SER A 90 -2.38 -16.74 25.00
N ALA A 91 -1.34 -15.95 25.03
CA ALA A 91 -0.60 -15.48 23.87
C ALA A 91 0.88 -15.54 24.16
N THR A 92 1.69 -15.72 23.14
CA THR A 92 3.15 -15.78 23.25
C THR A 92 3.79 -14.61 22.52
N LEU A 93 4.82 -14.01 23.12
CA LEU A 93 5.67 -13.01 22.53
C LEU A 93 7.12 -13.48 22.60
N ARG A 94 7.71 -13.80 21.45
CA ARG A 94 9.13 -14.05 21.32
C ARG A 94 9.84 -12.73 21.04
N ILE A 95 10.86 -12.44 21.82
CA ILE A 95 11.70 -11.25 21.71
C ILE A 95 13.10 -11.72 21.31
N SER A 96 13.55 -11.30 20.13
CA SER A 96 14.85 -11.71 19.57
C SER A 96 15.46 -10.61 18.71
N ALA A 97 16.65 -10.85 18.18
CA ALA A 97 17.22 -10.05 17.08
C ALA A 97 17.17 -10.89 15.80
N ASP A 98 16.84 -10.26 14.67
CA ASP A 98 16.98 -10.89 13.36
C ASP A 98 18.46 -10.92 12.91
N GLU A 99 18.73 -11.51 11.73
CA GLU A 99 20.07 -11.62 11.17
C GLU A 99 20.79 -10.27 10.94
N ALA A 100 20.01 -9.19 10.79
CA ALA A 100 20.53 -7.83 10.65
C ALA A 100 20.68 -7.10 11.98
N GLY A 101 20.37 -7.76 13.11
CA GLY A 101 20.44 -7.19 14.46
C GLY A 101 19.26 -6.32 14.85
N ARG A 102 18.13 -6.37 14.10
CA ARG A 102 16.91 -5.64 14.44
C ARG A 102 16.19 -6.33 15.57
N LEU A 103 15.68 -5.54 16.52
CA LEU A 103 14.77 -6.07 17.52
C LEU A 103 13.50 -6.57 16.85
N THR A 104 13.16 -7.81 17.09
CA THR A 104 11.99 -8.50 16.54
C THR A 104 11.08 -8.96 17.67
N LEU A 105 9.82 -8.63 17.58
CA LEU A 105 8.76 -9.05 18.48
C LEU A 105 7.78 -9.92 17.66
N ASP A 106 7.88 -11.24 17.82
CA ASP A 106 6.97 -12.19 17.20
C ASP A 106 5.84 -12.51 18.20
N LEU A 107 4.65 -12.00 17.90
CA LEU A 107 3.46 -12.13 18.72
C LEU A 107 2.49 -13.12 18.08
N GLN A 108 2.03 -14.08 18.86
CA GLN A 108 1.02 -15.04 18.45
C GLN A 108 -0.01 -15.22 19.57
N ASN A 109 -1.29 -15.16 19.20
CA ASN A 109 -2.39 -15.58 20.05
C ASN A 109 -2.56 -17.10 19.89
N ASP A 110 -2.56 -17.82 21.00
CA ASP A 110 -2.68 -19.28 21.02
C ASP A 110 -4.15 -19.75 21.03
N ASP A 111 -5.10 -18.83 21.22
CA ASP A 111 -6.53 -19.12 21.18
C ASP A 111 -7.12 -18.79 19.80
N LEU A 112 -7.46 -19.82 19.04
CA LEU A 112 -7.99 -19.72 17.68
C LEU A 112 -9.37 -19.00 17.58
N HIS A 113 -10.05 -18.77 18.70
CA HIS A 113 -11.31 -18.01 18.70
C HIS A 113 -11.08 -16.49 18.70
N HIS A 114 -9.87 -16.04 19.05
CA HIS A 114 -9.53 -14.64 19.11
C HIS A 114 -8.73 -14.23 17.85
N ASN A 115 -9.30 -13.34 17.06
CA ASN A 115 -8.76 -12.85 15.79
C ASN A 115 -8.48 -11.35 15.82
N ARG A 116 -8.28 -10.80 17.02
CA ARG A 116 -7.92 -9.40 17.26
C ARG A 116 -6.81 -9.32 18.28
N ILE A 117 -5.84 -8.45 18.03
CA ILE A 117 -4.74 -8.13 18.92
C ILE A 117 -4.70 -6.61 19.13
N TRP A 118 -4.48 -6.18 20.37
CA TRP A 118 -4.09 -4.79 20.69
C TRP A 118 -2.81 -4.84 21.52
N LEU A 119 -1.75 -4.25 20.99
CA LEU A 119 -0.45 -4.13 21.64
C LEU A 119 -0.15 -2.67 21.96
N ARG A 120 0.18 -2.35 23.20
CA ARG A 120 0.60 -1.03 23.64
C ARG A 120 2.12 -0.97 23.74
N LEU A 121 2.71 -0.15 22.90
CA LEU A 121 4.12 0.21 22.97
C LEU A 121 4.28 1.44 23.87
N ALA A 122 5.36 1.51 24.62
CA ALA A 122 5.64 2.67 25.47
C ALA A 122 5.86 3.94 24.62
N ALA A 123 5.31 5.05 25.08
CA ALA A 123 5.47 6.36 24.46
C ALA A 123 5.91 7.39 25.49
N ASN A 124 6.53 8.47 24.98
CA ASN A 124 6.83 9.65 25.77
C ASN A 124 5.81 10.75 25.40
N PRO A 125 5.26 11.50 26.38
CA PRO A 125 4.31 12.58 26.09
C PRO A 125 4.79 13.61 25.07
N ASP A 126 6.10 13.87 25.03
CA ASP A 126 6.74 14.85 24.13
C ASP A 126 7.15 14.25 22.76
N ASP A 127 6.81 12.99 22.47
CA ASP A 127 7.14 12.37 21.20
C ASP A 127 6.26 12.93 20.08
N HIS A 128 6.90 13.18 18.93
CA HIS A 128 6.23 13.36 17.66
C HIS A 128 6.39 12.08 16.84
N ILE A 129 5.33 11.73 16.11
CA ILE A 129 5.26 10.49 15.32
C ILE A 129 5.03 10.82 13.86
N TYR A 130 5.81 10.19 12.98
CA TYR A 130 5.76 10.38 11.55
C TYR A 130 5.63 9.03 10.85
N GLY A 131 4.96 8.97 9.70
CA GLY A 131 4.86 7.75 8.91
C GLY A 131 3.44 7.31 8.59
N CYS A 132 3.11 6.05 8.81
CA CYS A 132 1.86 5.40 8.41
C CYS A 132 1.57 5.52 6.91
N GLY A 133 2.63 5.56 6.07
CA GLY A 133 2.52 5.67 4.63
C GLY A 133 2.28 7.10 4.14
N GLU A 134 1.57 7.24 3.02
CA GLU A 134 1.19 8.52 2.46
C GLU A 134 -0.01 9.08 3.23
N GLN A 135 0.24 10.04 4.11
CA GLN A 135 -0.79 10.72 4.88
C GLN A 135 -0.96 12.15 4.38
N PHE A 136 -2.17 12.50 3.96
CA PHE A 136 -2.44 13.77 3.30
C PHE A 136 -2.78 14.92 4.25
N SER A 137 -3.22 14.63 5.49
CA SER A 137 -3.77 15.65 6.38
C SER A 137 -2.83 16.09 7.49
N TYR A 138 -2.01 15.17 8.01
CA TYR A 138 -1.13 15.43 9.15
C TYR A 138 0.28 14.94 8.89
N PHE A 139 1.28 15.77 9.18
CA PHE A 139 2.67 15.37 9.15
C PHE A 139 3.07 14.70 10.46
N ASP A 140 2.70 15.31 11.60
CA ASP A 140 2.79 14.72 12.93
C ASP A 140 1.48 13.98 13.23
N LEU A 141 1.59 12.71 13.52
CA LEU A 141 0.46 11.81 13.76
C LEU A 141 0.04 11.77 15.25
N ARG A 142 0.77 12.43 16.11
CA ARG A 142 0.50 12.44 17.56
C ARG A 142 -0.90 12.96 17.87
N GLY A 143 -1.57 12.34 18.84
CA GLY A 143 -2.89 12.74 19.31
C GLY A 143 -4.07 12.20 18.49
N LYS A 144 -3.85 11.25 17.56
CA LYS A 144 -4.90 10.74 16.66
C LYS A 144 -4.73 9.25 16.36
N PRO A 145 -5.85 8.53 16.09
CA PRO A 145 -5.83 7.20 15.52
C PRO A 145 -5.65 7.27 13.99
N PHE A 146 -4.94 6.30 13.43
CA PHE A 146 -4.73 6.12 11.98
C PHE A 146 -5.09 4.69 11.58
N PRO A 147 -6.33 4.44 11.13
CA PRO A 147 -6.67 3.21 10.43
C PRO A 147 -5.82 3.04 9.17
N LEU A 148 -5.27 1.85 8.98
CA LEU A 148 -4.39 1.49 7.87
C LEU A 148 -5.12 0.53 6.94
N TRP A 149 -5.69 1.10 5.88
CA TRP A 149 -6.42 0.38 4.86
C TRP A 149 -6.25 1.10 3.52
N THR A 150 -5.83 0.37 2.51
CA THR A 150 -5.64 0.92 1.16
C THR A 150 -6.99 1.24 0.55
N SER A 151 -7.21 2.52 0.20
CA SER A 151 -8.51 2.97 -0.31
C SER A 151 -8.36 4.23 -1.16
N GLU A 152 -9.41 4.56 -1.91
CA GLU A 152 -9.54 5.91 -2.47
C GLU A 152 -9.42 6.96 -1.36
N GLN A 153 -8.73 8.05 -1.63
CA GLN A 153 -8.60 9.15 -0.67
C GLN A 153 -9.92 9.87 -0.39
N GLY A 154 -10.90 9.73 -1.31
CA GLY A 154 -12.20 10.37 -1.22
C GLY A 154 -12.15 11.91 -1.41
N VAL A 155 -13.32 12.52 -1.41
CA VAL A 155 -13.50 13.96 -1.54
C VAL A 155 -13.48 14.63 -0.17
N GLY A 156 -12.62 15.62 0.01
CA GLY A 156 -12.43 16.28 1.31
C GLY A 156 -11.60 15.45 2.28
N ARG A 157 -11.37 15.97 3.48
CA ARG A 157 -10.50 15.36 4.49
C ARG A 157 -11.10 15.43 5.90
N ASN A 158 -12.38 15.72 6.00
CA ASN A 158 -13.06 15.89 7.27
C ASN A 158 -14.55 15.57 7.10
N LYS A 159 -14.98 14.49 7.71
CA LYS A 159 -16.37 14.01 7.67
C LYS A 159 -17.40 15.03 8.17
N THR A 160 -16.97 16.06 8.92
CA THR A 160 -17.85 17.14 9.36
C THR A 160 -17.97 18.31 8.36
N SER A 161 -17.15 18.32 7.30
CA SER A 161 -17.19 19.36 6.29
C SER A 161 -18.35 19.15 5.30
N TYR A 162 -18.89 20.26 4.79
CA TYR A 162 -19.97 20.21 3.80
C TYR A 162 -19.57 19.49 2.50
N VAL A 163 -18.33 19.68 2.05
CA VAL A 163 -17.80 19.06 0.82
C VAL A 163 -17.77 17.54 0.96
N THR A 164 -17.25 17.04 2.07
CA THR A 164 -17.21 15.60 2.36
C THR A 164 -18.62 15.02 2.52
N TRP A 165 -19.50 15.70 3.28
CA TRP A 165 -20.88 15.29 3.45
C TRP A 165 -21.63 15.22 2.10
N GLN A 166 -21.43 16.18 1.21
CA GLN A 166 -22.06 16.19 -0.11
C GLN A 166 -21.62 15.01 -0.97
N ALA A 167 -20.32 14.65 -0.92
CA ALA A 167 -19.79 13.49 -1.62
C ALA A 167 -20.35 12.17 -1.03
N ASP A 168 -20.44 12.07 0.29
CA ASP A 168 -21.05 10.91 0.95
C ASP A 168 -22.53 10.73 0.58
N CYS A 169 -23.30 11.81 0.50
CA CYS A 169 -24.72 11.74 0.13
C CYS A 169 -24.98 11.24 -1.29
N LYS A 170 -24.05 11.46 -2.22
CA LYS A 170 -24.22 11.12 -3.64
C LYS A 170 -23.63 9.76 -3.99
N GLU A 171 -22.43 9.50 -3.54
CA GLU A 171 -21.60 8.39 -4.06
C GLU A 171 -20.83 7.66 -2.96
N ASN A 172 -21.11 7.95 -1.68
CA ASN A 172 -20.35 7.43 -0.54
C ASN A 172 -18.83 7.65 -0.68
N ALA A 173 -18.46 8.76 -1.31
CA ALA A 173 -17.12 9.07 -1.75
C ALA A 173 -16.41 10.16 -0.91
N GLY A 174 -16.97 10.54 0.24
CA GLY A 174 -16.36 11.50 1.15
C GLY A 174 -15.17 10.89 1.87
N GLY A 175 -14.03 11.58 1.82
CA GLY A 175 -12.81 11.16 2.48
C GLY A 175 -12.75 11.51 3.98
N ASP A 176 -11.76 10.97 4.67
CA ASP A 176 -11.39 11.40 6.02
C ASP A 176 -9.87 11.64 6.09
N TYR A 177 -9.40 12.18 7.21
CA TYR A 177 -8.00 12.61 7.36
C TYR A 177 -6.98 11.48 7.17
N TYR A 178 -7.35 10.23 7.44
CA TYR A 178 -6.49 9.05 7.35
C TYR A 178 -6.67 8.22 6.08
N TRP A 179 -7.67 8.52 5.24
CA TRP A 179 -7.87 7.78 3.99
C TRP A 179 -6.75 8.07 3.00
N THR A 180 -6.18 6.99 2.46
CA THR A 180 -5.01 7.07 1.59
C THR A 180 -4.92 5.87 0.66
N PHE A 181 -4.33 6.09 -0.51
CA PHE A 181 -3.97 5.02 -1.45
C PHE A 181 -2.79 4.19 -0.96
N PHE A 182 -1.93 4.73 -0.08
CA PHE A 182 -0.71 4.08 0.36
C PHE A 182 -0.56 4.15 1.88
N PRO A 183 -1.36 3.39 2.64
CA PRO A 183 -1.09 3.17 4.05
C PRO A 183 0.14 2.27 4.20
N GLN A 184 0.90 2.45 5.29
CA GLN A 184 2.02 1.58 5.61
C GLN A 184 2.12 1.40 7.12
N PRO A 185 2.22 0.16 7.63
CA PRO A 185 2.26 -0.11 9.06
C PRO A 185 3.66 0.16 9.63
N THR A 186 4.12 1.39 9.45
CA THR A 186 5.45 1.84 9.86
C THR A 186 5.36 3.26 10.39
N PHE A 187 5.90 3.49 11.58
CA PHE A 187 6.09 4.84 12.10
C PHE A 187 7.51 5.09 12.56
N VAL A 188 7.91 6.37 12.59
CA VAL A 188 9.19 6.89 13.09
C VAL A 188 8.90 7.83 14.23
N SER A 189 9.56 7.63 15.37
CA SER A 189 9.48 8.50 16.54
C SER A 189 10.63 9.51 16.59
N THR A 190 10.38 10.66 17.25
CA THR A 190 11.44 11.64 17.61
C THR A 190 12.51 11.06 18.54
N GLN A 191 12.24 9.92 19.19
CA GLN A 191 13.25 9.12 19.90
C GLN A 191 14.26 8.44 18.96
N LYS A 192 14.14 8.67 17.64
CA LYS A 192 15.00 8.11 16.59
C LYS A 192 14.98 6.59 16.54
N TYR A 193 13.79 6.02 16.61
CA TYR A 193 13.54 4.63 16.24
C TYR A 193 12.39 4.55 15.24
N TYR A 194 12.31 3.46 14.50
CA TYR A 194 11.10 3.08 13.78
C TYR A 194 10.50 1.80 14.36
N CYS A 195 9.19 1.68 14.23
CA CYS A 195 8.45 0.44 14.38
C CYS A 195 7.80 0.10 13.04
N HIS A 196 8.00 -1.11 12.56
CA HIS A 196 7.34 -1.68 11.38
C HIS A 196 6.59 -2.94 11.79
N VAL A 197 5.31 -3.04 11.40
CA VAL A 197 4.49 -4.25 11.60
C VAL A 197 4.46 -5.03 10.30
N ASP A 198 4.97 -6.26 10.33
CA ASP A 198 5.05 -7.13 9.16
C ASP A 198 3.74 -7.94 9.01
N ASN A 199 2.68 -7.24 8.61
CA ASN A 199 1.35 -7.81 8.39
C ASN A 199 0.60 -6.97 7.35
N SER A 200 -0.42 -7.53 6.72
CA SER A 200 -1.28 -6.85 5.73
C SER A 200 -2.77 -6.81 6.10
N CYS A 201 -3.15 -7.31 7.28
CA CYS A 201 -4.51 -7.19 7.77
C CYS A 201 -4.94 -5.72 7.97
N TYR A 202 -6.21 -5.50 8.26
CA TYR A 202 -6.64 -4.19 8.77
C TYR A 202 -5.95 -3.89 10.09
N MET A 203 -5.40 -2.68 10.20
CA MET A 203 -4.77 -2.19 11.43
C MET A 203 -5.27 -0.80 11.79
N ASN A 204 -5.17 -0.46 13.07
CA ASN A 204 -5.35 0.91 13.55
C ASN A 204 -4.22 1.25 14.52
N PHE A 205 -3.44 2.28 14.18
CA PHE A 205 -2.39 2.80 15.06
C PHE A 205 -2.92 4.04 15.78
N ASP A 206 -3.13 3.93 17.07
CA ASP A 206 -3.63 5.03 17.89
C ASP A 206 -2.49 5.69 18.68
N PHE A 207 -2.20 6.94 18.35
CA PHE A 207 -1.18 7.77 18.99
C PHE A 207 -1.79 8.81 19.94
N SER A 208 -3.05 8.65 20.36
CA SER A 208 -3.79 9.62 21.19
C SER A 208 -3.32 9.65 22.65
N ALA A 209 -2.92 8.49 23.20
CA ALA A 209 -2.53 8.39 24.59
C ALA A 209 -1.12 8.96 24.82
N PRO A 210 -0.88 9.68 25.95
CA PRO A 210 0.42 10.28 26.20
C PRO A 210 1.52 9.27 26.55
N GLU A 211 1.16 8.12 27.12
CA GLU A 211 2.12 7.17 27.70
C GLU A 211 2.33 5.91 26.85
N TYR A 212 1.47 5.69 25.84
CA TYR A 212 1.58 4.53 24.96
C TYR A 212 1.04 4.81 23.55
N HIS A 213 1.48 3.99 22.60
CA HIS A 213 0.89 3.83 21.27
C HIS A 213 0.16 2.51 21.22
N GLU A 214 -1.14 2.50 20.93
CA GLU A 214 -1.91 1.26 20.79
C GLU A 214 -1.96 0.84 19.32
N LEU A 215 -1.45 -0.36 19.02
CA LEU A 215 -1.51 -0.99 17.70
C LEU A 215 -2.60 -2.06 17.73
N ALA A 216 -3.69 -1.83 17.01
CA ALA A 216 -4.78 -2.79 16.86
C ALA A 216 -4.66 -3.51 15.52
N LEU A 217 -4.77 -4.84 15.51
CA LEU A 217 -4.65 -5.69 14.34
C LEU A 217 -5.83 -6.66 14.28
N TRP A 218 -6.35 -6.90 13.07
CA TRP A 218 -7.38 -7.91 12.82
C TRP A 218 -6.75 -9.22 12.34
N GLU A 219 -5.97 -9.80 13.22
CA GLU A 219 -5.22 -11.03 13.01
C GLU A 219 -4.84 -11.66 14.35
N ASP A 220 -4.52 -12.95 14.34
CA ASP A 220 -4.12 -13.72 15.54
C ASP A 220 -2.60 -13.73 15.78
N LYS A 221 -1.81 -13.24 14.82
CA LYS A 221 -0.34 -13.21 14.87
C LYS A 221 0.24 -12.03 14.11
N THR A 222 1.43 -11.60 14.53
CA THR A 222 2.17 -10.55 13.83
C THR A 222 3.63 -10.51 14.25
N THR A 223 4.49 -9.95 13.40
CA THR A 223 5.87 -9.62 13.73
C THR A 223 6.06 -8.11 13.70
N LEU A 224 6.64 -7.54 14.76
CA LEU A 224 7.06 -6.14 14.79
C LEU A 224 8.59 -6.08 14.70
N ARG A 225 9.10 -5.13 13.93
CA ARG A 225 10.55 -4.88 13.76
C ARG A 225 10.89 -3.47 14.17
N PHE A 226 11.97 -3.33 14.95
CA PHE A 226 12.45 -2.04 15.43
C PHE A 226 13.92 -1.88 15.11
N GLU A 227 14.30 -0.67 14.73
CA GLU A 227 15.68 -0.21 14.72
C GLU A 227 15.76 1.22 15.21
N CYS A 228 16.91 1.60 15.74
CA CYS A 228 17.22 2.96 16.11
C CYS A 228 18.57 3.41 15.53
N ALA A 229 18.79 4.71 15.54
CA ALA A 229 20.04 5.31 15.10
C ALA A 229 20.28 6.64 15.81
N ASP A 230 21.52 7.14 15.76
CA ASP A 230 21.86 8.44 16.34
C ASP A 230 21.33 9.63 15.53
N THR A 231 21.12 9.42 14.23
CA THR A 231 20.58 10.44 13.32
C THR A 231 19.37 9.90 12.53
N TYR A 232 18.49 10.81 12.09
CA TYR A 232 17.36 10.43 11.23
C TYR A 232 17.82 9.91 9.88
N ILE A 233 18.93 10.40 9.32
CA ILE A 233 19.48 9.91 8.05
C ILE A 233 19.86 8.45 8.19
N ALA A 234 20.65 8.10 9.21
CA ALA A 234 21.04 6.72 9.46
C ALA A 234 19.82 5.80 9.76
N LEU A 235 18.81 6.34 10.48
CA LEU A 235 17.56 5.61 10.72
C LEU A 235 16.79 5.32 9.42
N LEU A 236 16.70 6.30 8.53
CA LEU A 236 16.04 6.14 7.23
C LEU A 236 16.81 5.19 6.32
N GLU A 237 18.15 5.22 6.35
CA GLU A 237 18.97 4.22 5.63
C GLU A 237 18.66 2.79 6.08
N LYS A 238 18.52 2.56 7.38
CA LYS A 238 18.12 1.28 7.95
C LYS A 238 16.69 0.90 7.56
N LEU A 239 15.75 1.82 7.66
CA LEU A 239 14.36 1.58 7.28
C LEU A 239 14.23 1.26 5.79
N THR A 240 14.94 1.98 4.92
CA THR A 240 14.93 1.68 3.47
C THR A 240 15.67 0.40 3.12
N ALA A 241 16.62 -0.03 3.94
CA ALA A 241 17.22 -1.36 3.78
C ALA A 241 16.22 -2.49 4.12
N LEU A 242 15.29 -2.25 5.06
CA LEU A 242 14.21 -3.19 5.37
C LEU A 242 13.13 -3.20 4.29
N LEU A 243 12.60 -2.03 3.95
CA LEU A 243 11.41 -1.89 3.08
C LEU A 243 11.74 -1.96 1.59
N GLY A 244 13.01 -1.73 1.23
CA GLY A 244 13.47 -1.54 -0.14
C GLY A 244 13.58 -0.06 -0.52
N ARG A 245 14.26 0.19 -1.63
CA ARG A 245 14.47 1.51 -2.22
C ARG A 245 13.86 1.58 -3.60
N GLN A 246 13.34 2.75 -3.93
CA GLN A 246 12.75 3.00 -5.24
C GLN A 246 13.81 2.82 -6.35
N PRO A 247 13.47 2.16 -7.46
CA PRO A 247 14.33 2.08 -8.64
C PRO A 247 14.66 3.47 -9.20
N GLU A 248 15.81 3.57 -9.87
CA GLU A 248 16.18 4.82 -10.54
C GLU A 248 15.22 5.15 -11.68
N LEU A 249 14.93 6.44 -11.83
CA LEU A 249 14.12 6.94 -12.93
C LEU A 249 14.99 7.11 -14.18
N PRO A 250 14.44 6.89 -15.39
CA PRO A 250 15.12 7.24 -16.63
C PRO A 250 15.46 8.74 -16.71
N ASP A 251 16.61 9.09 -17.24
CA ASP A 251 17.09 10.47 -17.32
C ASP A 251 16.13 11.42 -18.03
N TRP A 252 15.41 10.94 -19.05
CA TRP A 252 14.47 11.75 -19.80
C TRP A 252 13.33 12.33 -18.95
N VAL A 253 13.01 11.73 -17.78
CA VAL A 253 11.96 12.22 -16.87
C VAL A 253 12.26 13.64 -16.38
N TYR A 254 13.53 13.99 -16.24
CA TYR A 254 13.98 15.29 -15.74
C TYR A 254 14.08 16.36 -16.83
N ASP A 255 13.83 15.99 -18.08
CA ASP A 255 14.16 16.82 -19.25
C ASP A 255 13.05 17.77 -19.70
N GLY A 256 11.86 17.70 -19.11
CA GLY A 256 10.74 18.55 -19.51
C GLY A 256 9.43 18.16 -18.82
N VAL A 257 8.31 18.49 -19.46
CA VAL A 257 6.98 18.16 -18.97
C VAL A 257 6.35 17.06 -19.80
N THR A 258 5.63 16.16 -19.15
CA THR A 258 4.79 15.15 -19.80
C THR A 258 3.35 15.66 -19.89
N LEU A 259 2.78 15.64 -21.10
CA LEU A 259 1.43 16.10 -21.37
C LEU A 259 0.43 14.94 -21.23
N GLY A 260 -0.55 15.08 -20.35
CA GLY A 260 -1.72 14.18 -20.29
C GLY A 260 -2.71 14.52 -21.41
N ILE A 261 -2.88 13.64 -22.39
CA ILE A 261 -3.70 13.89 -23.58
C ILE A 261 -4.59 12.68 -23.86
N GLN A 262 -5.84 12.94 -24.21
CA GLN A 262 -6.79 11.93 -24.72
C GLN A 262 -7.33 12.40 -26.07
N GLY A 263 -7.77 11.46 -26.92
CA GLY A 263 -8.48 11.76 -28.15
C GLY A 263 -7.76 11.38 -29.45
N GLY A 264 -6.73 10.55 -29.36
CA GLY A 264 -6.09 9.96 -30.55
C GLY A 264 -4.80 10.65 -30.98
N THR A 265 -4.14 10.03 -31.97
CA THR A 265 -2.80 10.40 -32.46
C THR A 265 -2.71 11.85 -32.92
N GLU A 266 -3.71 12.32 -33.70
CA GLU A 266 -3.72 13.68 -34.24
C GLU A 266 -3.87 14.75 -33.14
N VAL A 267 -4.73 14.48 -32.12
CA VAL A 267 -4.90 15.39 -30.98
C VAL A 267 -3.61 15.46 -30.17
N CYS A 268 -2.92 14.35 -29.99
CA CYS A 268 -1.61 14.30 -29.34
C CYS A 268 -0.60 15.21 -30.08
N GLN A 269 -0.52 15.10 -31.42
CA GLN A 269 0.40 15.94 -32.23
C GLN A 269 0.03 17.42 -32.09
N GLN A 270 -1.25 17.78 -32.28
CA GLN A 270 -1.68 19.18 -32.18
C GLN A 270 -1.36 19.82 -30.83
N LYS A 271 -1.56 19.08 -29.73
CA LYS A 271 -1.25 19.57 -28.38
C LYS A 271 0.26 19.69 -28.16
N LEU A 272 1.04 18.74 -28.65
CA LEU A 272 2.50 18.80 -28.62
C LEU A 272 3.01 20.04 -29.32
N ASP A 273 2.53 20.31 -30.57
CA ASP A 273 2.91 21.46 -31.35
C ASP A 273 2.51 22.77 -30.67
N THR A 274 1.32 22.83 -30.10
CA THR A 274 0.83 23.99 -29.34
C THR A 274 1.77 24.33 -28.18
N MET A 275 2.18 23.35 -27.40
CA MET A 275 3.04 23.54 -26.24
C MET A 275 4.46 23.91 -26.64
N ARG A 276 5.00 23.28 -27.71
CA ARG A 276 6.31 23.64 -28.27
C ARG A 276 6.33 25.08 -28.81
N ASN A 277 5.27 25.50 -29.50
CA ASN A 277 5.14 26.88 -30.02
C ASN A 277 5.03 27.90 -28.87
N ALA A 278 4.52 27.49 -27.70
CA ALA A 278 4.54 28.33 -26.50
C ALA A 278 5.87 28.30 -25.73
N GLY A 279 6.91 27.63 -26.27
CA GLY A 279 8.24 27.56 -25.66
C GLY A 279 8.37 26.55 -24.52
N VAL A 280 7.42 25.65 -24.37
CA VAL A 280 7.45 24.61 -23.33
C VAL A 280 8.27 23.43 -23.84
N LYS A 281 9.27 23.00 -23.05
CA LYS A 281 10.03 21.76 -23.32
C LYS A 281 9.19 20.57 -22.92
N VAL A 282 8.66 19.85 -23.90
CA VAL A 282 7.85 18.64 -23.71
C VAL A 282 8.74 17.42 -23.89
N ASN A 283 8.79 16.55 -22.90
CA ASN A 283 9.56 15.30 -22.93
C ASN A 283 8.67 14.05 -23.05
N GLY A 284 7.35 14.17 -22.88
CA GLY A 284 6.46 13.02 -22.95
C GLY A 284 5.02 13.36 -23.28
N ILE A 285 4.30 12.36 -23.78
CA ILE A 285 2.85 12.33 -23.96
C ILE A 285 2.32 11.11 -23.22
N TRP A 286 1.45 11.33 -22.26
CA TRP A 286 0.71 10.28 -21.59
C TRP A 286 -0.71 10.20 -22.15
N ALA A 287 -1.02 9.09 -22.81
CA ALA A 287 -2.31 8.83 -23.43
C ALA A 287 -3.07 7.73 -22.66
N GLN A 288 -3.98 8.14 -21.78
CA GLN A 288 -4.77 7.22 -20.97
C GLN A 288 -5.68 6.32 -21.83
N ASP A 289 -6.26 6.86 -22.91
CA ASP A 289 -7.23 6.20 -23.78
C ASP A 289 -6.61 5.48 -24.98
N TRP A 290 -5.33 5.12 -24.92
CA TRP A 290 -4.61 4.42 -26.00
C TRP A 290 -5.25 3.08 -26.41
N SER A 291 -5.91 2.42 -25.46
CA SER A 291 -6.62 1.15 -25.66
C SER A 291 -8.08 1.33 -26.12
N GLY A 292 -8.50 2.59 -26.37
CA GLY A 292 -9.85 2.95 -26.79
C GLY A 292 -10.71 3.55 -25.66
N ILE A 293 -11.89 3.96 -26.07
CA ILE A 293 -12.89 4.58 -25.18
C ILE A 293 -14.24 3.87 -25.33
N ARG A 294 -15.03 3.91 -24.27
CA ARG A 294 -16.48 3.63 -24.29
C ARG A 294 -17.26 4.86 -23.86
N MET A 295 -18.47 5.01 -24.40
CA MET A 295 -19.41 6.05 -23.96
C MET A 295 -20.32 5.46 -22.89
N THR A 296 -20.44 6.15 -21.76
CA THR A 296 -21.37 5.85 -20.68
C THR A 296 -22.23 7.08 -20.40
N SER A 297 -23.26 6.98 -19.56
CA SER A 297 -24.05 8.14 -19.12
C SER A 297 -23.19 9.15 -18.33
N PHE A 298 -22.09 8.70 -17.76
CA PHE A 298 -21.07 9.54 -17.08
C PHE A 298 -20.02 10.13 -18.04
N GLY A 299 -20.17 9.96 -19.37
CA GLY A 299 -19.23 10.41 -20.37
C GLY A 299 -18.25 9.34 -20.84
N LYS A 300 -17.11 9.80 -21.36
CA LYS A 300 -16.06 8.90 -21.88
C LYS A 300 -15.36 8.15 -20.76
N ARG A 301 -15.21 6.83 -20.92
CA ARG A 301 -14.43 5.95 -20.04
C ARG A 301 -13.38 5.21 -20.87
N VAL A 302 -12.22 4.94 -20.27
CA VAL A 302 -11.16 4.15 -20.89
C VAL A 302 -11.65 2.71 -21.10
N MET A 303 -11.30 2.14 -22.26
CA MET A 303 -11.57 0.75 -22.57
C MET A 303 -10.49 -0.14 -21.92
N TRP A 304 -10.88 -0.94 -20.95
CA TRP A 304 -9.92 -1.82 -20.25
C TRP A 304 -9.68 -3.12 -21.01
N ASN A 305 -9.03 -2.98 -22.15
CA ASN A 305 -8.63 -4.09 -23.04
C ASN A 305 -7.19 -3.94 -23.52
N TRP A 306 -6.29 -3.73 -22.69
CA TRP A 306 -4.86 -3.41 -22.77
C TRP A 306 -4.18 -3.81 -24.10
N LYS A 307 -4.76 -3.38 -25.21
CA LYS A 307 -4.29 -3.50 -26.58
C LYS A 307 -4.45 -2.16 -27.28
N TRP A 308 -3.51 -1.83 -28.13
CA TRP A 308 -3.60 -0.62 -28.96
C TRP A 308 -4.90 -0.61 -29.79
N ASN A 309 -5.65 0.47 -29.68
CA ASN A 309 -6.84 0.74 -30.48
C ASN A 309 -6.48 1.57 -31.70
N SER A 310 -6.39 0.92 -32.88
CA SER A 310 -5.98 1.57 -34.14
C SER A 310 -7.02 2.56 -34.69
N ASP A 311 -8.28 2.45 -34.30
CA ASP A 311 -9.32 3.37 -34.74
C ASP A 311 -9.19 4.73 -34.05
N ASN A 312 -8.86 4.71 -32.74
CA ASN A 312 -8.65 5.92 -31.95
C ASN A 312 -7.23 6.48 -32.11
N TYR A 313 -6.23 5.60 -32.23
CA TYR A 313 -4.82 5.96 -32.39
C TYR A 313 -4.24 5.36 -33.69
N PRO A 314 -4.61 5.86 -34.89
CA PRO A 314 -4.06 5.38 -36.14
C PRO A 314 -2.55 5.55 -36.21
N GLN A 315 -1.84 4.53 -36.72
CA GLN A 315 -0.38 4.52 -36.92
C GLN A 315 0.43 4.84 -35.64
N LEU A 316 -0.07 4.44 -34.47
CA LEU A 316 0.58 4.78 -33.19
C LEU A 316 2.01 4.23 -33.09
N ASP A 317 2.27 3.04 -33.62
CA ASP A 317 3.59 2.40 -33.63
C ASP A 317 4.66 3.22 -34.37
N SER A 318 4.32 3.74 -35.54
CA SER A 318 5.21 4.62 -36.30
C SER A 318 5.32 6.01 -35.68
N ARG A 319 4.22 6.50 -35.11
CA ARG A 319 4.22 7.81 -34.44
C ARG A 319 5.04 7.80 -33.16
N ILE A 320 5.00 6.74 -32.37
CA ILE A 320 5.87 6.58 -31.17
C ILE A 320 7.34 6.64 -31.56
N LYS A 321 7.74 5.99 -32.66
CA LYS A 321 9.12 6.04 -33.16
C LYS A 321 9.53 7.47 -33.53
N GLN A 322 8.67 8.17 -34.29
CA GLN A 322 8.91 9.55 -34.67
C GLN A 322 9.05 10.48 -33.45
N TRP A 323 8.11 10.41 -32.50
CA TRP A 323 8.18 11.22 -31.27
C TRP A 323 9.45 10.93 -30.48
N LYS A 324 9.87 9.67 -30.39
CA LYS A 324 11.09 9.28 -29.69
C LYS A 324 12.34 9.87 -30.34
N GLU A 325 12.41 9.89 -31.67
CA GLU A 325 13.49 10.57 -32.43
C GLU A 325 13.49 12.07 -32.16
N GLU A 326 12.34 12.68 -31.89
CA GLU A 326 12.18 14.09 -31.53
C GLU A 326 12.40 14.37 -30.03
N GLY A 327 12.77 13.34 -29.22
CA GLY A 327 13.00 13.47 -27.78
C GLY A 327 11.72 13.44 -26.94
N VAL A 328 10.57 13.00 -27.50
CA VAL A 328 9.29 12.90 -26.79
C VAL A 328 8.95 11.44 -26.58
N GLN A 329 8.75 11.06 -25.32
CA GLN A 329 8.41 9.71 -24.91
C GLN A 329 6.90 9.51 -24.93
N PHE A 330 6.44 8.30 -25.26
CA PHE A 330 5.02 7.96 -25.21
C PHE A 330 4.72 7.07 -23.99
N LEU A 331 3.75 7.48 -23.20
CA LEU A 331 3.28 6.77 -22.01
C LEU A 331 1.83 6.34 -22.22
N SER A 332 1.54 5.12 -21.81
CA SER A 332 0.22 4.51 -21.89
C SER A 332 -0.44 4.38 -20.49
N TYR A 333 -1.46 3.53 -20.36
CA TYR A 333 -2.23 3.29 -19.14
C TYR A 333 -2.60 1.82 -19.04
N ILE A 334 -2.59 1.27 -17.85
CA ILE A 334 -3.05 -0.08 -17.51
C ILE A 334 -3.52 -0.12 -16.06
N ASN A 335 -4.40 -1.07 -15.74
CA ASN A 335 -4.77 -1.44 -14.38
C ASN A 335 -5.01 -2.97 -14.27
N PRO A 336 -5.10 -3.55 -13.07
CA PRO A 336 -5.19 -5.01 -12.89
C PRO A 336 -6.60 -5.57 -13.11
N TYR A 337 -7.41 -4.93 -13.96
CA TYR A 337 -8.74 -5.39 -14.37
C TYR A 337 -8.82 -5.52 -15.88
N VAL A 338 -9.74 -6.35 -16.34
CA VAL A 338 -10.04 -6.54 -17.76
C VAL A 338 -11.55 -6.42 -18.00
N ALA A 339 -11.97 -5.59 -18.95
CA ALA A 339 -13.39 -5.34 -19.20
C ALA A 339 -14.11 -6.62 -19.64
N SER A 340 -15.21 -6.97 -18.98
CA SER A 340 -15.91 -8.24 -19.14
C SER A 340 -16.46 -8.50 -20.55
N ASP A 341 -16.66 -7.45 -21.34
CA ASP A 341 -17.13 -7.48 -22.72
C ASP A 341 -16.01 -7.54 -23.77
N LYS A 342 -14.75 -7.81 -23.35
CA LYS A 342 -13.56 -7.79 -24.21
C LYS A 342 -12.80 -9.10 -24.23
N ASP A 343 -12.01 -9.26 -25.28
CA ASP A 343 -11.27 -10.49 -25.59
C ASP A 343 -10.22 -10.87 -24.54
N LEU A 344 -9.53 -9.91 -23.90
CA LEU A 344 -8.62 -10.21 -22.80
C LEU A 344 -9.35 -10.81 -21.58
N CYS A 345 -10.55 -10.32 -21.27
CA CYS A 345 -11.34 -10.92 -20.20
C CYS A 345 -11.83 -12.33 -20.59
N ALA A 346 -12.28 -12.53 -21.81
CA ALA A 346 -12.68 -13.85 -22.30
C ALA A 346 -11.51 -14.84 -22.29
N GLU A 347 -10.30 -14.40 -22.63
CA GLU A 347 -9.07 -15.18 -22.55
C GLU A 347 -8.75 -15.55 -21.08
N ALA A 348 -8.77 -14.55 -20.18
CA ALA A 348 -8.52 -14.76 -18.75
C ALA A 348 -9.55 -15.73 -18.11
N ALA A 349 -10.83 -15.56 -18.41
CA ALA A 349 -11.90 -16.45 -17.93
C ALA A 349 -11.73 -17.88 -18.42
N LYS A 350 -11.40 -18.07 -19.71
CA LYS A 350 -11.16 -19.39 -20.31
C LYS A 350 -10.03 -20.16 -19.60
N HIS A 351 -9.01 -19.46 -19.14
CA HIS A 351 -7.83 -20.06 -18.49
C HIS A 351 -7.92 -20.06 -16.95
N GLY A 352 -9.00 -19.51 -16.36
CA GLY A 352 -9.16 -19.44 -14.92
C GLY A 352 -8.23 -18.43 -14.25
N TYR A 353 -7.88 -17.33 -14.93
CA TYR A 353 -6.97 -16.29 -14.47
C TYR A 353 -7.67 -15.18 -13.66
N LEU A 354 -9.00 -15.23 -13.58
CA LEU A 354 -9.76 -14.28 -12.78
C LEU A 354 -10.00 -14.83 -11.37
N ALA A 355 -9.96 -13.95 -10.39
CA ALA A 355 -10.38 -14.23 -9.02
C ALA A 355 -11.85 -14.68 -9.00
N LYS A 356 -12.29 -15.39 -7.95
CA LYS A 356 -13.59 -16.02 -7.89
C LYS A 356 -14.51 -15.37 -6.87
N ASP A 357 -15.82 -15.45 -7.11
CA ASP A 357 -16.85 -15.14 -6.14
C ASP A 357 -17.19 -16.37 -5.26
N ALA A 358 -18.11 -16.21 -4.32
CA ALA A 358 -18.54 -17.26 -3.42
C ALA A 358 -19.22 -18.47 -4.10
N THR A 359 -19.64 -18.33 -5.36
CA THR A 359 -20.24 -19.41 -6.16
C THR A 359 -19.22 -20.15 -7.01
N GLY A 360 -17.96 -19.67 -7.04
CA GLY A 360 -16.90 -20.17 -7.91
C GLY A 360 -16.92 -19.54 -9.32
N GLY A 361 -17.80 -18.58 -9.56
CA GLY A 361 -17.83 -17.77 -10.77
C GLY A 361 -16.70 -16.73 -10.80
N ASP A 362 -16.45 -16.14 -11.97
CA ASP A 362 -15.48 -15.06 -12.11
C ASP A 362 -15.96 -13.80 -11.37
N TYR A 363 -15.09 -13.21 -10.53
CA TYR A 363 -15.44 -12.01 -9.79
C TYR A 363 -15.42 -10.78 -10.71
N LEU A 364 -16.55 -10.11 -10.81
CA LEU A 364 -16.75 -8.93 -11.65
C LEU A 364 -17.07 -7.71 -10.80
N VAL A 365 -16.24 -6.68 -10.84
CA VAL A 365 -16.46 -5.40 -10.17
C VAL A 365 -17.18 -4.42 -11.10
N GLU A 366 -18.17 -3.70 -10.58
CA GLU A 366 -18.90 -2.66 -11.30
C GLU A 366 -18.12 -1.32 -11.25
N PHE A 367 -17.88 -0.71 -12.41
CA PHE A 367 -17.11 0.53 -12.57
C PHE A 367 -17.88 1.68 -13.24
N GLY A 368 -19.19 1.70 -13.10
CA GLY A 368 -20.06 2.69 -13.74
C GLY A 368 -20.44 2.28 -15.17
N GLU A 369 -21.52 1.51 -15.28
CA GLU A 369 -22.10 0.98 -16.52
C GLU A 369 -21.23 -0.02 -17.28
N PHE A 370 -20.19 -0.55 -16.66
CA PHE A 370 -19.44 -1.71 -17.17
C PHE A 370 -18.82 -2.50 -16.02
N TYR A 371 -18.46 -3.73 -16.31
CA TYR A 371 -17.84 -4.64 -15.35
C TYR A 371 -16.40 -4.95 -15.74
N GLY A 372 -15.52 -5.08 -14.76
CA GLY A 372 -14.15 -5.54 -14.92
C GLY A 372 -13.89 -6.83 -14.15
N GLY A 373 -13.32 -7.83 -14.81
CA GLY A 373 -12.83 -9.03 -14.15
C GLY A 373 -11.55 -8.72 -13.36
N VAL A 374 -11.47 -9.22 -12.14
CA VAL A 374 -10.29 -9.07 -11.26
C VAL A 374 -9.25 -10.10 -11.70
N VAL A 375 -8.12 -9.67 -12.25
CA VAL A 375 -7.01 -10.58 -12.55
C VAL A 375 -6.39 -11.08 -11.23
N ASP A 376 -6.38 -12.40 -11.02
CA ASP A 376 -5.85 -12.96 -9.77
C ASP A 376 -4.32 -12.99 -9.78
N LEU A 377 -3.71 -11.95 -9.24
CA LEU A 377 -2.24 -11.83 -9.15
C LEU A 377 -1.61 -12.83 -8.16
N THR A 378 -2.41 -13.59 -7.41
CA THR A 378 -1.93 -14.69 -6.55
C THR A 378 -1.85 -16.02 -7.30
N ASN A 379 -2.49 -16.13 -8.47
CA ASN A 379 -2.35 -17.26 -9.36
C ASN A 379 -1.10 -17.09 -10.22
N PRO A 380 -0.08 -17.97 -10.11
CA PRO A 380 1.16 -17.82 -10.86
C PRO A 380 0.98 -17.76 -12.38
N GLU A 381 0.04 -18.54 -12.93
CA GLU A 381 -0.24 -18.54 -14.37
C GLU A 381 -0.90 -17.22 -14.82
N ALA A 382 -1.84 -16.70 -14.03
CA ALA A 382 -2.47 -15.41 -14.30
C ALA A 382 -1.47 -14.25 -14.19
N TYR A 383 -0.59 -14.33 -13.19
CA TYR A 383 0.46 -13.35 -12.97
C TYR A 383 1.44 -13.30 -14.16
N ASP A 384 1.91 -14.47 -14.64
CA ASP A 384 2.80 -14.55 -15.80
C ASP A 384 2.09 -14.11 -17.08
N TRP A 385 0.84 -14.50 -17.26
CA TRP A 385 0.01 -14.04 -18.38
C TRP A 385 -0.12 -12.51 -18.38
N PHE A 386 -0.36 -11.89 -17.24
CA PHE A 386 -0.54 -10.44 -17.17
C PHE A 386 0.78 -9.67 -17.40
N LYS A 387 1.93 -10.21 -16.95
CA LYS A 387 3.24 -9.70 -17.36
C LYS A 387 3.41 -9.78 -18.89
N ASP A 388 2.96 -10.86 -19.49
CA ASP A 388 2.99 -11.04 -20.96
C ASP A 388 2.13 -10.01 -21.68
N VAL A 389 0.94 -9.65 -21.13
CA VAL A 389 0.10 -8.56 -21.68
C VAL A 389 0.90 -7.26 -21.68
N ILE A 390 1.58 -6.91 -20.59
CA ILE A 390 2.42 -5.72 -20.51
C ILE A 390 3.57 -5.77 -21.53
N LYS A 391 4.30 -6.89 -21.59
CA LYS A 391 5.44 -7.07 -22.49
C LYS A 391 5.04 -6.96 -23.96
N LYS A 392 3.99 -7.67 -24.36
CA LYS A 392 3.56 -7.79 -25.76
C LYS A 392 2.83 -6.54 -26.27
N ASN A 393 1.98 -5.95 -25.43
CA ASN A 393 1.09 -4.88 -25.88
C ASN A 393 1.61 -3.46 -25.58
N MET A 394 2.53 -3.30 -24.65
CA MET A 394 3.03 -1.99 -24.24
C MET A 394 4.52 -1.85 -24.52
N ILE A 395 5.37 -2.73 -23.99
CA ILE A 395 6.82 -2.65 -24.18
C ILE A 395 7.18 -2.87 -25.65
N ALA A 396 6.63 -3.90 -26.29
CA ALA A 396 6.88 -4.19 -27.70
C ALA A 396 6.30 -3.12 -28.66
N LEU A 397 5.24 -2.42 -28.27
CA LEU A 397 4.70 -1.27 -29.01
C LEU A 397 5.69 -0.06 -28.99
N GLY A 398 6.57 -0.01 -28.00
CA GLY A 398 7.55 1.06 -27.86
C GLY A 398 7.19 2.10 -26.78
N CYS A 399 6.23 1.81 -25.89
CA CYS A 399 5.93 2.68 -24.76
C CYS A 399 7.17 2.87 -23.88
N SER A 400 7.45 4.12 -23.53
CA SER A 400 8.54 4.50 -22.61
C SER A 400 8.07 4.61 -21.15
N GLY A 401 6.79 4.39 -20.92
CA GLY A 401 6.20 4.33 -19.60
C GLY A 401 4.70 4.13 -19.62
N TRP A 402 4.11 4.03 -18.43
CA TRP A 402 2.66 3.96 -18.26
C TRP A 402 2.21 4.30 -16.83
N MET A 403 0.95 4.73 -16.72
CA MET A 403 0.25 4.73 -15.44
C MET A 403 -0.20 3.29 -15.16
N ALA A 404 0.29 2.72 -14.06
CA ALA A 404 -0.19 1.46 -13.50
C ALA A 404 -1.20 1.78 -12.39
N ASP A 405 -2.43 2.05 -12.81
CA ASP A 405 -3.48 2.59 -11.95
C ASP A 405 -4.12 1.52 -11.06
N PHE A 406 -4.89 1.95 -10.08
CA PHE A 406 -5.55 1.10 -9.11
C PHE A 406 -4.57 0.27 -8.23
N GLY A 407 -5.10 -0.78 -7.62
CA GLY A 407 -4.44 -1.63 -6.63
C GLY A 407 -5.19 -1.63 -5.29
N GLU A 408 -5.95 -0.57 -5.02
CA GLU A 408 -6.77 -0.40 -3.81
C GLU A 408 -8.18 -0.98 -3.92
N TYR A 409 -8.58 -1.53 -5.07
CA TYR A 409 -9.95 -2.00 -5.33
C TYR A 409 -10.09 -3.52 -5.26
N LEU A 410 -9.24 -4.24 -4.51
CA LEU A 410 -9.50 -5.65 -4.28
C LEU A 410 -10.71 -5.81 -3.34
N PRO A 411 -11.84 -6.38 -3.79
CA PRO A 411 -12.97 -6.65 -2.90
C PRO A 411 -12.62 -7.72 -1.86
N THR A 412 -13.09 -7.52 -0.63
CA THR A 412 -12.73 -8.38 0.51
C THR A 412 -13.45 -9.73 0.53
N ASP A 413 -14.51 -9.86 -0.25
CA ASP A 413 -15.29 -11.10 -0.45
C ASP A 413 -14.83 -11.93 -1.66
N THR A 414 -13.66 -11.59 -2.22
CA THR A 414 -13.04 -12.28 -3.35
C THR A 414 -12.32 -13.55 -2.88
N TYR A 415 -12.45 -14.63 -3.62
CA TYR A 415 -11.70 -15.88 -3.41
C TYR A 415 -10.48 -15.92 -4.32
N LEU A 416 -9.30 -15.97 -3.71
CA LEU A 416 -8.02 -15.92 -4.39
C LEU A 416 -7.40 -17.32 -4.50
N HIS A 417 -6.60 -17.54 -5.56
CA HIS A 417 -5.96 -18.82 -5.86
C HIS A 417 -5.06 -19.34 -4.74
N ASN A 418 -4.34 -18.45 -4.04
CA ASN A 418 -3.45 -18.82 -2.95
C ASN A 418 -4.20 -19.23 -1.66
N GLY A 419 -5.53 -19.14 -1.61
CA GLY A 419 -6.36 -19.48 -0.47
C GLY A 419 -6.28 -18.53 0.72
N VAL A 420 -5.53 -17.43 0.61
CA VAL A 420 -5.49 -16.40 1.65
C VAL A 420 -6.73 -15.51 1.51
N SER A 421 -7.32 -15.14 2.64
CA SER A 421 -8.47 -14.22 2.65
C SER A 421 -8.15 -12.92 1.92
N ALA A 422 -9.10 -12.45 1.10
CA ALA A 422 -8.96 -11.16 0.43
C ALA A 422 -8.93 -9.98 1.42
N GLU A 423 -9.49 -10.10 2.62
CA GLU A 423 -9.33 -9.10 3.69
C GLU A 423 -7.84 -8.94 4.09
N ILE A 424 -7.08 -10.03 4.16
CA ILE A 424 -5.64 -10.00 4.44
C ILE A 424 -4.86 -9.52 3.22
N MET A 425 -5.24 -9.98 2.02
CA MET A 425 -4.54 -9.65 0.78
C MET A 425 -4.79 -8.22 0.29
N HIS A 426 -5.86 -7.56 0.75
CA HIS A 426 -6.28 -6.26 0.25
C HIS A 426 -5.17 -5.21 0.34
N ASN A 427 -4.58 -5.03 1.51
CA ASN A 427 -3.48 -4.09 1.69
C ASN A 427 -2.20 -4.51 0.94
N ALA A 428 -1.94 -5.81 0.78
CA ALA A 428 -0.78 -6.32 0.04
C ALA A 428 -0.94 -6.24 -1.48
N TRP A 429 -2.17 -6.08 -1.98
CA TRP A 429 -2.49 -6.13 -3.40
C TRP A 429 -1.72 -5.11 -4.26
N PRO A 430 -1.60 -3.83 -3.87
CA PRO A 430 -0.80 -2.86 -4.62
C PRO A 430 0.67 -3.25 -4.77
N ALA A 431 1.25 -3.92 -3.77
CA ALA A 431 2.64 -4.38 -3.84
C ALA A 431 2.81 -5.53 -4.85
N LEU A 432 1.84 -6.44 -4.96
CA LEU A 432 1.81 -7.46 -6.01
C LEU A 432 1.66 -6.84 -7.40
N TRP A 433 0.80 -5.84 -7.53
CA TRP A 433 0.62 -5.10 -8.78
C TRP A 433 1.89 -4.36 -9.18
N ALA A 434 2.56 -3.67 -8.26
CA ALA A 434 3.86 -3.04 -8.50
C ALA A 434 4.91 -4.06 -8.95
N LYS A 435 4.98 -5.21 -8.27
CA LYS A 435 5.91 -6.30 -8.60
C LYS A 435 5.68 -6.84 -10.00
N CYS A 436 4.42 -7.03 -10.41
CA CYS A 436 4.06 -7.50 -11.75
C CYS A 436 4.59 -6.57 -12.85
N ASN A 437 4.39 -5.26 -12.69
CA ASN A 437 4.92 -4.26 -13.64
C ASN A 437 6.45 -4.23 -13.64
N TYR A 438 7.08 -4.27 -12.48
CA TYR A 438 8.53 -4.28 -12.33
C TYR A 438 9.17 -5.50 -13.00
N GLU A 439 8.64 -6.70 -12.76
CA GLU A 439 9.17 -7.94 -13.34
C GLU A 439 8.99 -7.98 -14.87
N ALA A 440 7.92 -7.41 -15.42
CA ALA A 440 7.77 -7.27 -16.86
C ALA A 440 8.89 -6.41 -17.47
N LEU A 441 9.33 -5.34 -16.78
CA LEU A 441 10.50 -4.53 -17.18
C LEU A 441 11.81 -5.28 -16.98
N GLN A 442 11.96 -6.00 -15.87
CA GLN A 442 13.17 -6.75 -15.58
C GLN A 442 13.41 -7.87 -16.59
N GLU A 443 12.38 -8.66 -16.91
CA GLU A 443 12.44 -9.76 -17.88
C GLU A 443 12.75 -9.30 -19.30
N THR A 444 12.40 -8.06 -19.64
CA THR A 444 12.70 -7.46 -20.95
C THR A 444 13.98 -6.63 -20.97
N GLY A 445 14.69 -6.52 -19.85
CA GLY A 445 15.92 -5.72 -19.72
C GLY A 445 15.68 -4.21 -19.86
N LYS A 446 14.49 -3.73 -19.43
CA LYS A 446 14.05 -2.33 -19.60
C LYS A 446 13.99 -1.52 -18.31
N LEU A 447 14.49 -2.06 -17.21
CA LEU A 447 14.68 -1.29 -15.97
C LEU A 447 15.66 -0.13 -16.23
N GLY A 448 15.31 1.07 -15.72
CA GLY A 448 16.08 2.30 -15.95
C GLY A 448 15.86 2.97 -17.30
N GLU A 449 15.16 2.33 -18.27
CA GLU A 449 14.75 2.94 -19.54
C GLU A 449 13.26 3.31 -19.57
N ILE A 450 12.42 2.46 -19.00
CA ILE A 450 10.96 2.58 -18.97
C ILE A 450 10.52 2.80 -17.52
N LEU A 451 9.60 3.74 -17.32
CA LEU A 451 8.99 3.96 -16.00
C LEU A 451 7.53 3.49 -15.95
N PHE A 452 7.05 3.17 -14.78
CA PHE A 452 5.62 3.17 -14.50
C PHE A 452 5.35 3.93 -13.21
N PHE A 453 4.15 4.50 -13.09
CA PHE A 453 3.77 5.26 -11.92
C PHE A 453 2.42 4.78 -11.36
N MET A 454 2.35 4.75 -10.02
CA MET A 454 1.24 4.17 -9.26
C MET A 454 0.73 5.17 -8.23
N ARG A 455 -0.55 5.04 -7.85
CA ARG A 455 -1.12 5.73 -6.69
C ARG A 455 -1.17 4.82 -5.47
N ALA A 456 -1.59 3.58 -5.65
CA ALA A 456 -1.73 2.64 -4.56
C ALA A 456 -0.38 1.98 -4.18
N GLY A 457 -0.20 1.75 -2.89
CA GLY A 457 1.00 1.11 -2.35
C GLY A 457 0.76 0.52 -0.98
N TYR A 458 1.68 -0.33 -0.57
CA TYR A 458 1.80 -0.91 0.75
C TYR A 458 3.25 -1.31 1.01
N THR A 459 3.55 -1.93 2.16
CA THR A 459 4.87 -2.47 2.46
C THR A 459 5.42 -3.31 1.29
N GLY A 460 6.59 -2.97 0.81
CA GLY A 460 7.26 -3.65 -0.30
C GLY A 460 7.05 -2.99 -1.67
N SER A 461 6.06 -2.12 -1.86
CA SER A 461 5.89 -1.38 -3.12
C SER A 461 7.11 -0.52 -3.44
N GLN A 462 7.84 -0.03 -2.43
CA GLN A 462 9.00 0.86 -2.57
C GLN A 462 10.12 0.27 -3.44
N LYS A 463 10.29 -1.04 -3.45
CA LYS A 463 11.35 -1.70 -4.25
C LYS A 463 10.95 -2.02 -5.68
N TYR A 464 9.69 -1.83 -6.02
CA TYR A 464 9.17 -2.15 -7.35
C TYR A 464 8.68 -0.92 -8.11
N SER A 465 7.88 -0.05 -7.45
CA SER A 465 7.32 1.13 -8.10
C SER A 465 8.41 2.13 -8.48
N THR A 466 8.48 2.50 -9.76
CA THR A 466 9.47 3.47 -10.24
C THR A 466 9.09 4.90 -9.89
N MET A 467 7.78 5.22 -9.81
CA MET A 467 7.28 6.52 -9.42
C MET A 467 5.90 6.39 -8.76
N MET A 468 5.58 7.30 -7.85
CA MET A 468 4.26 7.42 -7.23
C MET A 468 3.65 8.78 -7.55
N TRP A 469 2.31 8.85 -7.67
CA TRP A 469 1.57 10.11 -7.68
C TRP A 469 0.48 10.07 -6.59
N ALA A 470 0.01 11.23 -6.17
CA ALA A 470 -0.92 11.38 -5.05
C ALA A 470 -2.39 11.04 -5.40
N GLY A 471 -2.65 10.33 -6.50
CA GLY A 471 -4.00 10.03 -6.98
C GLY A 471 -4.70 11.23 -7.62
N ASP A 472 -5.97 11.06 -7.95
CA ASP A 472 -6.79 12.10 -8.55
C ASP A 472 -7.01 13.25 -7.57
N GLN A 473 -6.81 14.48 -8.02
CA GLN A 473 -6.91 15.67 -7.20
C GLN A 473 -8.08 16.53 -7.65
N ASN A 474 -8.84 17.09 -6.70
CA ASN A 474 -9.86 18.09 -7.01
C ASN A 474 -9.21 19.42 -7.39
N VAL A 475 -9.87 20.19 -8.26
CA VAL A 475 -9.38 21.51 -8.72
C VAL A 475 -9.80 22.58 -7.71
N ASP A 476 -9.29 22.50 -6.48
CA ASP A 476 -9.51 23.49 -5.43
C ASP A 476 -8.28 23.68 -4.53
N TRP A 477 -8.31 24.73 -3.69
CA TRP A 477 -7.16 25.08 -2.83
C TRP A 477 -6.97 24.15 -1.63
N SER A 478 -7.95 23.33 -1.27
CA SER A 478 -7.85 22.41 -0.14
C SER A 478 -6.74 21.36 -0.37
N LEU A 479 -6.46 21.06 -1.62
CA LEU A 479 -5.44 20.10 -2.04
C LEU A 479 -4.03 20.69 -2.13
N MET A 480 -3.87 22.00 -2.16
CA MET A 480 -2.52 22.62 -2.08
C MET A 480 -1.80 22.31 -0.76
N MET A 481 -2.53 22.01 0.31
CA MET A 481 -1.94 21.58 1.59
C MET A 481 -1.47 20.13 1.54
N VAL A 482 -2.07 19.31 0.68
CA VAL A 482 -1.75 17.88 0.50
C VAL A 482 -0.44 17.71 -0.26
N TRP A 483 -0.22 18.51 -1.29
CA TRP A 483 0.94 18.41 -2.18
C TRP A 483 2.29 18.54 -1.47
N PRO A 484 2.52 19.55 -0.61
CA PRO A 484 3.76 19.62 0.16
C PRO A 484 3.98 18.43 1.09
N LEU A 485 2.90 17.88 1.70
CA LEU A 485 2.99 16.74 2.60
C LEU A 485 3.33 15.45 1.86
N SER A 486 2.70 15.17 0.72
CA SER A 486 3.04 14.00 -0.10
C SER A 486 4.41 14.14 -0.75
N CYS A 487 4.78 15.30 -1.28
CA CYS A 487 6.13 15.56 -1.81
C CYS A 487 7.22 15.40 -0.75
N LEU A 488 7.02 15.92 0.47
CA LEU A 488 7.98 15.76 1.57
C LEU A 488 8.16 14.28 1.97
N ARG A 489 7.17 13.45 1.75
CA ARG A 489 7.23 12.01 2.04
C ARG A 489 7.83 11.19 0.90
N HIS A 490 7.59 11.57 -0.35
CA HIS A 490 8.17 10.89 -1.54
C HIS A 490 9.61 11.33 -1.83
N CYS A 491 9.92 12.61 -1.70
CA CYS A 491 11.28 13.16 -1.96
C CYS A 491 12.34 12.79 -0.90
N ARG A 492 11.94 12.31 0.26
CA ARG A 492 12.90 11.92 1.34
C ARG A 492 13.47 10.50 1.20
N TRP A 493 13.08 9.76 0.18
CA TRP A 493 13.48 8.37 0.00
C TRP A 493 14.55 8.18 -1.09
N ARG A 494 15.24 9.26 -1.52
CA ARG A 494 16.42 9.18 -2.38
C ARG A 494 17.71 9.18 -1.58
#